data_b9e8f40f95e3d9f62a92e5cca6f90b2f
#
_entry.id   b9e8f40f95e3d9f62a92e5cca6f90b2f
#
_cell.length_a   1.000
_cell.length_b   1.000
_cell.length_c   1.000
_cell.angle_alpha   90.00
_cell.angle_beta   90.00
_cell.angle_gamma   90.00
#
_symmetry.space_group_name_H-M   'P 1'
#
loop_
_entity.id
_entity.type
_entity.pdbx_description
1 polymer ?
#
loop_
_entity_poly.entity_id
_entity_poly.type
_entity_poly.pdbx_seq_one_letter_code
_entity_poly.pdbx_strand_id
1 'polypeptide(L)'
;LHGTDTMAYTASALSFILRGLNKPVVLTGSQIPLSEIRSDGRDNLITSILIASEGVANEVSLYFSGRLLRGNRAMKMSADGLVAFKSPNYPLLAEVGIEIKYNKSTILKHKEGTELEYLPFSEVPIGVLKVFPGIQFGLFEEIMTEKLSGIVLETFGAGNIPGGGNELLPIIKKA
;
A
#
# COMPACT_ATOMS: atom_id res chain seq x y z
N LEU A 1 2.61 -3.20 15.46
CA LEU A 1 2.02 -1.87 15.62
C LEU A 1 2.84 -0.83 14.88
N HIS A 2 2.19 0.08 14.17
CA HIS A 2 2.83 1.06 13.31
C HIS A 2 2.08 2.41 13.34
N GLY A 3 2.79 3.53 13.18
CA GLY A 3 2.17 4.84 12.99
C GLY A 3 1.35 4.90 11.69
N THR A 4 0.19 5.55 11.72
CA THR A 4 -0.77 5.47 10.60
C THR A 4 -0.33 6.18 9.33
N ASP A 5 0.55 7.21 9.41
CA ASP A 5 0.94 8.01 8.24
C ASP A 5 1.76 7.21 7.21
N THR A 6 2.63 6.33 7.68
CA THR A 6 3.53 5.55 6.83
C THR A 6 3.20 4.05 6.79
N MET A 7 2.15 3.61 7.49
CA MET A 7 1.78 2.19 7.58
C MET A 7 1.52 1.55 6.21
N ALA A 8 0.82 2.22 5.32
CA ALA A 8 0.54 1.72 3.97
C ALA A 8 1.82 1.60 3.13
N TYR A 9 2.76 2.53 3.27
CA TYR A 9 4.07 2.44 2.61
C TYR A 9 4.89 1.26 3.14
N THR A 10 4.95 1.07 4.46
CA THR A 10 5.63 -0.08 5.08
C THR A 10 4.99 -1.40 4.65
N ALA A 11 3.65 -1.48 4.63
CA ALA A 11 2.94 -2.67 4.17
C ALA A 11 3.21 -2.98 2.70
N SER A 12 3.25 -1.95 1.86
CA SER A 12 3.62 -2.10 0.45
C SER A 12 5.06 -2.58 0.29
N ALA A 13 6.01 -1.94 0.97
CA ALA A 13 7.42 -2.32 0.94
C ALA A 13 7.63 -3.77 1.36
N LEU A 14 7.06 -4.18 2.49
CA LEU A 14 7.16 -5.57 2.97
C LEU A 14 6.54 -6.58 1.99
N SER A 15 5.49 -6.20 1.27
CA SER A 15 4.87 -7.07 0.26
C SER A 15 5.81 -7.41 -0.89
N PHE A 16 6.81 -6.57 -1.19
CA PHE A 16 7.81 -6.81 -2.22
C PHE A 16 9.11 -7.40 -1.65
N ILE A 17 9.50 -7.02 -0.43
CA ILE A 17 10.69 -7.52 0.25
C ILE A 17 10.56 -9.00 0.64
N LEU A 18 9.36 -9.42 1.10
CA LEU A 18 9.10 -10.76 1.60
C LEU A 18 8.47 -11.63 0.50
N ARG A 19 9.27 -12.01 -0.47
CA ARG A 19 8.81 -12.86 -1.57
C ARG A 19 8.65 -14.30 -1.10
N GLY A 20 7.58 -14.98 -1.53
CA GLY A 20 7.31 -16.36 -1.13
C GLY A 20 6.86 -16.51 0.33
N LEU A 21 6.42 -15.42 0.96
CA LEU A 21 5.91 -15.41 2.32
C LEU A 21 4.74 -16.39 2.48
N ASN A 22 4.89 -17.37 3.38
CA ASN A 22 3.88 -18.39 3.69
C ASN A 22 3.38 -18.29 5.14
N LYS A 23 3.34 -17.08 5.66
CA LYS A 23 2.81 -16.74 6.99
C LYS A 23 2.15 -15.38 6.93
N PRO A 24 1.14 -15.11 7.78
CA PRO A 24 0.56 -13.77 7.86
C PRO A 24 1.58 -12.77 8.40
N VAL A 25 1.64 -11.61 7.77
CA VAL A 25 2.27 -10.40 8.31
C VAL A 25 1.20 -9.34 8.38
N VAL A 26 0.73 -8.99 9.57
CA VAL A 26 -0.38 -8.06 9.75
C VAL A 26 0.11 -6.76 10.37
N LEU A 27 0.04 -5.66 9.62
CA LEU A 27 0.29 -4.32 10.12
C LEU A 27 -0.99 -3.75 10.70
N THR A 28 -0.86 -3.05 11.83
CA THR A 28 -1.97 -2.35 12.47
C THR A 28 -1.48 -1.19 13.30
N GLY A 29 -2.39 -0.36 13.76
CA GLY A 29 -2.14 0.80 14.59
C GLY A 29 -3.43 1.38 15.15
N SER A 30 -3.41 2.65 15.53
CA SER A 30 -4.58 3.35 16.03
C SER A 30 -4.60 4.81 15.57
N GLN A 31 -5.80 5.37 15.48
CA GLN A 31 -5.98 6.81 15.31
C GLN A 31 -5.92 7.51 16.68
N ILE A 32 -6.41 6.86 17.71
CA ILE A 32 -6.39 7.38 19.08
C ILE A 32 -5.30 6.61 19.84
N PRO A 33 -4.37 7.32 20.54
CA PRO A 33 -3.30 6.67 21.30
C PRO A 33 -3.84 5.60 22.26
N LEU A 34 -3.08 4.51 22.44
CA LEU A 34 -3.48 3.39 23.31
C LEU A 34 -3.71 3.77 24.76
N SER A 35 -3.12 4.87 25.24
CA SER A 35 -3.30 5.44 26.56
C SER A 35 -4.68 6.09 26.77
N GLU A 36 -5.37 6.43 25.69
CA GLU A 36 -6.66 7.10 25.75
C GLU A 36 -7.81 6.10 25.95
N ILE A 37 -8.84 6.50 26.72
CA ILE A 37 -9.99 5.65 27.08
C ILE A 37 -10.73 5.16 25.82
N ARG A 38 -10.85 6.01 24.80
CA ARG A 38 -11.56 5.72 23.56
C ARG A 38 -10.65 5.17 22.45
N SER A 39 -9.47 4.66 22.78
CA SER A 39 -8.54 4.14 21.79
C SER A 39 -9.15 2.98 20.98
N ASP A 40 -9.05 3.09 19.66
CA ASP A 40 -9.32 2.01 18.72
C ASP A 40 -8.17 0.98 18.65
N GLY A 41 -7.03 1.30 19.26
CA GLY A 41 -5.81 0.51 19.15
C GLY A 41 -5.88 -0.86 19.82
N ARG A 42 -6.65 -1.00 20.92
CA ARG A 42 -6.80 -2.29 21.61
C ARG A 42 -7.48 -3.31 20.71
N ASP A 43 -8.61 -2.95 20.13
CA ASP A 43 -9.40 -3.83 19.28
C ASP A 43 -8.64 -4.14 17.98
N ASN A 44 -7.98 -3.13 17.40
CA ASN A 44 -7.15 -3.32 16.23
C ASN A 44 -5.99 -4.29 16.50
N LEU A 45 -5.31 -4.18 17.64
CA LEU A 45 -4.21 -5.07 18.01
C LEU A 45 -4.68 -6.50 18.24
N ILE A 46 -5.68 -6.69 19.09
CA ILE A 46 -6.20 -8.02 19.44
C ILE A 46 -6.67 -8.75 18.19
N THR A 47 -7.48 -8.09 17.36
CA THR A 47 -7.99 -8.67 16.12
C THR A 47 -6.86 -9.00 15.13
N SER A 48 -5.84 -8.15 15.03
CA SER A 48 -4.67 -8.44 14.19
C SER A 48 -3.91 -9.69 14.64
N ILE A 49 -3.80 -9.92 15.95
CA ILE A 49 -3.16 -11.12 16.52
C ILE A 49 -4.01 -12.37 16.19
N LEU A 50 -5.34 -12.27 16.32
CA LEU A 50 -6.25 -13.36 15.95
C LEU A 50 -6.11 -13.72 14.47
N ILE A 51 -6.18 -12.73 13.57
CA ILE A 51 -5.99 -12.92 12.13
C ILE A 51 -4.65 -13.59 11.82
N ALA A 52 -3.58 -13.14 12.48
CA ALA A 52 -2.26 -13.72 12.29
C ALA A 52 -2.19 -15.16 12.80
N SER A 53 -2.86 -15.49 13.91
CA SER A 53 -2.87 -16.83 14.50
C SER A 53 -3.67 -17.86 13.67
N GLU A 54 -4.71 -17.41 12.98
CA GLU A 54 -5.53 -18.29 12.13
C GLU A 54 -4.82 -18.75 10.85
N GLY A 55 -3.80 -18.02 10.38
CA GLY A 55 -2.99 -18.41 9.24
C GLY A 55 -3.74 -18.50 7.91
N VAL A 56 -4.86 -17.81 7.75
CA VAL A 56 -5.69 -17.86 6.54
C VAL A 56 -5.15 -16.96 5.45
N ALA A 57 -4.77 -15.72 5.80
CA ALA A 57 -4.23 -14.71 4.88
C ALA A 57 -2.70 -14.67 4.97
N ASN A 58 -2.02 -15.62 4.34
CA ASN A 58 -0.56 -15.77 4.37
C ASN A 58 0.15 -14.78 3.44
N GLU A 59 -0.12 -13.52 3.61
CA GLU A 59 0.46 -12.41 2.86
C GLU A 59 0.68 -11.20 3.78
N VAL A 60 1.37 -10.17 3.30
CA VAL A 60 1.44 -8.91 4.01
C VAL A 60 0.11 -8.20 3.88
N SER A 61 -0.50 -7.88 5.01
CA SER A 61 -1.80 -7.26 5.11
C SER A 61 -1.81 -6.11 6.11
N LEU A 62 -2.79 -5.24 5.99
CA LEU A 62 -3.06 -4.14 6.89
C LEU A 62 -4.46 -4.31 7.46
N TYR A 63 -4.56 -4.47 8.79
CA TYR A 63 -5.82 -4.52 9.48
C TYR A 63 -6.12 -3.20 10.19
N PHE A 64 -7.30 -2.66 9.95
CA PHE A 64 -7.75 -1.44 10.60
C PHE A 64 -9.28 -1.33 10.60
N SER A 65 -9.85 -1.05 11.76
CA SER A 65 -11.27 -0.75 11.91
C SER A 65 -12.21 -1.76 11.20
N GLY A 66 -12.05 -3.05 11.53
CA GLY A 66 -12.90 -4.13 11.01
C GLY A 66 -12.56 -4.60 9.58
N ARG A 67 -11.47 -4.13 8.97
CA ARG A 67 -11.12 -4.42 7.57
C ARG A 67 -9.71 -4.95 7.44
N LEU A 68 -9.55 -6.09 6.77
CA LEU A 68 -8.25 -6.61 6.39
C LEU A 68 -7.99 -6.29 4.92
N LEU A 69 -6.96 -5.49 4.68
CA LEU A 69 -6.57 -4.99 3.36
C LEU A 69 -5.27 -5.67 2.92
N ARG A 70 -5.10 -5.95 1.62
CA ARG A 70 -3.80 -6.35 1.08
C ARG A 70 -2.79 -5.23 1.25
N GLY A 71 -1.59 -5.53 1.76
CA GLY A 71 -0.59 -4.55 2.14
C GLY A 71 -0.23 -3.56 1.02
N ASN A 72 0.03 -4.05 -0.18
CA ASN A 72 0.37 -3.21 -1.33
C ASN A 72 -0.83 -2.64 -2.09
N ARG A 73 -2.04 -2.75 -1.54
CA ARG A 73 -3.28 -2.16 -2.08
C ARG A 73 -3.95 -1.20 -1.11
N ALA A 74 -3.41 -1.09 0.10
CA ALA A 74 -3.93 -0.22 1.13
C ALA A 74 -3.40 1.22 0.97
N MET A 75 -4.26 2.20 1.26
CA MET A 75 -3.89 3.60 1.34
C MET A 75 -4.62 4.30 2.48
N LYS A 76 -3.98 5.31 3.09
CA LYS A 76 -4.61 6.16 4.11
C LYS A 76 -5.52 7.17 3.43
N MET A 77 -6.79 7.17 3.82
CA MET A 77 -7.82 8.05 3.26
C MET A 77 -8.29 9.13 4.22
N SER A 78 -8.08 8.92 5.51
CA SER A 78 -8.48 9.88 6.54
C SER A 78 -7.40 10.03 7.59
N ALA A 79 -7.20 11.27 8.05
CA ALA A 79 -6.29 11.61 9.15
C ALA A 79 -7.01 11.66 10.51
N ASP A 80 -8.33 11.78 10.52
CA ASP A 80 -9.17 12.00 11.71
C ASP A 80 -10.23 10.93 11.95
N GLY A 81 -10.68 10.24 10.89
CA GLY A 81 -11.69 9.19 11.00
C GLY A 81 -11.12 7.85 11.48
N LEU A 82 -11.88 7.09 12.26
CA LEU A 82 -11.48 5.75 12.71
C LEU A 82 -11.33 4.77 11.55
N VAL A 83 -12.11 4.91 10.48
CA VAL A 83 -11.94 4.16 9.24
C VAL A 83 -10.89 4.86 8.38
N ALA A 84 -9.64 4.77 8.79
CA ALA A 84 -8.55 5.54 8.19
C ALA A 84 -8.00 4.98 6.88
N PHE A 85 -8.16 3.68 6.62
CA PHE A 85 -7.58 3.00 5.46
C PHE A 85 -8.62 2.40 4.52
N LYS A 86 -8.31 2.40 3.23
CA LYS A 86 -9.10 1.76 2.17
C LYS A 86 -8.19 1.05 1.17
N SER A 87 -8.79 0.16 0.41
CA SER A 87 -8.20 -0.48 -0.78
C SER A 87 -9.10 -0.17 -1.98
N PRO A 88 -8.89 0.98 -2.67
CA PRO A 88 -9.81 1.45 -3.71
C PRO A 88 -9.95 0.52 -4.91
N ASN A 89 -8.85 -0.17 -5.26
CA ASN A 89 -8.75 -0.97 -6.49
C ASN A 89 -8.60 -2.47 -6.21
N TYR A 90 -8.87 -2.92 -4.98
CA TYR A 90 -8.81 -4.33 -4.63
C TYR A 90 -9.81 -4.64 -3.51
N PRO A 91 -10.54 -5.77 -3.59
CA PRO A 91 -11.46 -6.18 -2.54
C PRO A 91 -10.77 -6.44 -1.20
N LEU A 92 -11.53 -6.39 -0.11
CA LEU A 92 -11.04 -6.75 1.21
C LEU A 92 -10.64 -8.23 1.25
N LEU A 93 -9.58 -8.53 2.01
CA LEU A 93 -9.19 -9.91 2.31
C LEU A 93 -10.09 -10.51 3.38
N ALA A 94 -10.55 -9.69 4.34
CA ALA A 94 -11.54 -10.06 5.33
C ALA A 94 -12.30 -8.84 5.85
N GLU A 95 -13.51 -9.10 6.33
CA GLU A 95 -14.33 -8.19 7.13
C GLU A 95 -14.51 -8.78 8.52
N VAL A 96 -14.37 -7.95 9.54
CA VAL A 96 -14.50 -8.36 10.94
C VAL A 96 -15.72 -7.70 11.56
N GLY A 97 -16.68 -8.54 11.92
CA GLY A 97 -17.84 -8.21 12.71
C GLY A 97 -17.85 -9.06 13.98
N ILE A 98 -18.93 -9.80 14.22
CA ILE A 98 -18.99 -10.80 15.29
C ILE A 98 -17.98 -11.93 14.97
N GLU A 99 -17.82 -12.24 13.69
CA GLU A 99 -16.88 -13.23 13.16
C GLU A 99 -15.92 -12.58 12.16
N ILE A 100 -14.77 -13.22 11.94
CA ILE A 100 -13.84 -12.86 10.87
C ILE A 100 -14.26 -13.57 9.60
N LYS A 101 -14.78 -12.83 8.63
CA LYS A 101 -15.23 -13.35 7.34
C LYS A 101 -14.17 -13.13 6.27
N TYR A 102 -13.41 -14.19 5.96
CA TYR A 102 -12.38 -14.15 4.91
C TYR A 102 -12.96 -14.26 3.51
N ASN A 103 -12.50 -13.41 2.62
CA ASN A 103 -12.76 -13.52 1.19
C ASN A 103 -11.66 -14.39 0.54
N LYS A 104 -11.86 -15.72 0.59
CA LYS A 104 -10.88 -16.69 0.11
C LYS A 104 -10.52 -16.54 -1.38
N SER A 105 -11.37 -15.91 -2.17
CA SER A 105 -11.11 -15.68 -3.59
C SER A 105 -10.09 -14.56 -3.84
N THR A 106 -9.90 -13.66 -2.88
CA THR A 106 -8.97 -12.53 -2.97
C THR A 106 -7.63 -12.78 -2.32
N ILE A 107 -7.52 -13.78 -1.43
CA ILE A 107 -6.28 -14.10 -0.72
C ILE A 107 -5.31 -14.80 -1.69
N LEU A 108 -4.01 -14.44 -1.58
CA LEU A 108 -2.96 -15.06 -2.38
C LEU A 108 -2.87 -16.56 -2.10
N LYS A 109 -2.85 -17.34 -3.18
CA LYS A 109 -2.60 -18.77 -3.09
C LYS A 109 -1.10 -19.02 -3.08
N HIS A 110 -0.62 -19.70 -2.06
CA HIS A 110 0.78 -20.13 -2.01
C HIS A 110 1.00 -21.31 -2.95
N LYS A 111 2.14 -21.28 -3.61
CA LYS A 111 2.64 -22.43 -4.36
C LYS A 111 3.47 -23.28 -3.40
N GLU A 112 3.13 -24.58 -3.28
CA GLU A 112 3.90 -25.52 -2.47
C GLU A 112 5.38 -25.53 -2.89
N GLY A 113 6.27 -25.61 -1.90
CA GLY A 113 7.71 -25.59 -2.11
C GLY A 113 8.31 -24.21 -2.38
N THR A 114 7.53 -23.12 -2.25
CA THR A 114 8.12 -21.77 -2.32
C THR A 114 8.75 -21.42 -0.97
N GLU A 115 10.05 -21.13 -0.99
CA GLU A 115 10.77 -20.65 0.19
C GLU A 115 10.68 -19.12 0.30
N LEU A 116 10.79 -18.62 1.55
CA LEU A 116 10.84 -17.19 1.81
C LEU A 116 12.16 -16.64 1.31
N GLU A 117 12.09 -15.67 0.41
CA GLU A 117 13.21 -14.92 -0.12
C GLU A 117 13.14 -13.47 0.39
N TYR A 118 14.25 -12.99 0.94
CA TYR A 118 14.39 -11.59 1.33
C TYR A 118 15.05 -10.80 0.20
N LEU A 119 14.30 -9.85 -0.36
CA LEU A 119 14.74 -8.95 -1.43
C LEU A 119 14.93 -7.53 -0.87
N PRO A 120 16.16 -7.13 -0.50
CA PRO A 120 16.39 -5.79 0.03
C PRO A 120 16.15 -4.73 -1.06
N PHE A 121 15.67 -3.57 -0.65
CA PHE A 121 15.65 -2.40 -1.52
C PHE A 121 17.05 -1.78 -1.62
N SER A 122 17.38 -1.28 -2.80
CA SER A 122 18.45 -0.31 -2.99
C SER A 122 17.88 1.11 -2.89
N GLU A 123 18.62 2.02 -2.28
CA GLU A 123 18.26 3.44 -2.28
C GLU A 123 18.57 4.02 -3.67
N VAL A 124 17.51 4.36 -4.38
CA VAL A 124 17.59 5.04 -5.68
C VAL A 124 16.66 6.24 -5.69
N PRO A 125 17.05 7.36 -6.32
CA PRO A 125 16.20 8.53 -6.42
C PRO A 125 15.01 8.25 -7.33
N ILE A 126 13.80 8.21 -6.74
CA ILE A 126 12.53 8.00 -7.45
C ILE A 126 11.66 9.23 -7.27
N GLY A 127 11.11 9.76 -8.34
CA GLY A 127 10.14 10.84 -8.32
C GLY A 127 8.71 10.37 -8.56
N VAL A 128 7.75 11.14 -8.05
CA VAL A 128 6.33 10.98 -8.39
C VAL A 128 5.86 12.26 -9.06
N LEU A 129 5.40 12.18 -10.30
CA LEU A 129 4.85 13.29 -11.04
C LEU A 129 3.35 13.08 -11.26
N LYS A 130 2.55 13.91 -10.62
CA LYS A 130 1.11 13.93 -10.82
C LYS A 130 0.75 14.88 -11.95
N VAL A 131 0.06 14.36 -12.95
CA VAL A 131 -0.40 15.12 -14.11
C VAL A 131 -1.65 15.92 -13.76
N PHE A 132 -1.69 17.18 -14.19
CA PHE A 132 -2.85 18.06 -14.05
C PHE A 132 -3.01 18.93 -15.31
N PRO A 133 -4.21 19.48 -15.59
CA PRO A 133 -4.42 20.38 -16.72
C PRO A 133 -3.52 21.61 -16.63
N GLY A 134 -2.79 21.91 -17.72
CA GLY A 134 -1.87 23.03 -17.77
C GLY A 134 -0.47 22.77 -17.21
N ILE A 135 -0.12 21.51 -16.87
CA ILE A 135 1.24 21.12 -16.53
C ILE A 135 2.20 21.43 -17.69
N GLN A 136 3.32 22.04 -17.37
CA GLN A 136 4.41 22.31 -18.32
C GLN A 136 5.53 21.29 -18.06
N PHE A 137 5.60 20.25 -18.84
CA PHE A 137 6.56 19.13 -18.63
C PHE A 137 8.01 19.59 -18.74
N GLY A 138 8.32 20.60 -19.56
CA GLY A 138 9.65 21.15 -19.68
C GLY A 138 10.25 21.67 -18.37
N LEU A 139 9.41 22.08 -17.40
CA LEU A 139 9.89 22.50 -16.07
C LEU A 139 10.48 21.34 -15.25
N PHE A 140 10.16 20.09 -15.60
CA PHE A 140 10.59 18.89 -14.90
C PHE A 140 11.68 18.13 -15.68
N GLU A 141 12.07 18.58 -16.89
CA GLU A 141 12.97 17.86 -17.77
C GLU A 141 14.30 17.52 -17.10
N GLU A 142 15.01 18.50 -16.53
CA GLU A 142 16.30 18.28 -15.87
C GLU A 142 16.19 17.27 -14.72
N ILE A 143 15.13 17.38 -13.89
CA ILE A 143 14.89 16.46 -12.78
C ILE A 143 14.67 15.04 -13.30
N MET A 144 13.88 14.89 -14.35
CA MET A 144 13.51 13.59 -14.90
C MET A 144 14.67 12.89 -15.60
N THR A 145 15.54 13.64 -16.30
CA THR A 145 16.59 13.06 -17.12
C THR A 145 17.93 12.90 -16.42
N GLU A 146 18.23 13.74 -15.42
CA GLU A 146 19.56 13.80 -14.81
C GLU A 146 19.59 13.44 -13.34
N LYS A 147 18.47 13.55 -12.62
CA LYS A 147 18.44 13.43 -11.16
C LYS A 147 17.73 12.18 -10.66
N LEU A 148 16.83 11.61 -11.45
CA LEU A 148 16.02 10.45 -11.05
C LEU A 148 16.48 9.18 -11.73
N SER A 149 16.48 8.08 -10.97
CA SER A 149 16.66 6.71 -11.51
C SER A 149 15.34 6.06 -11.90
N GLY A 150 14.23 6.66 -11.54
CA GLY A 150 12.90 6.21 -11.89
C GLY A 150 11.83 7.24 -11.59
N ILE A 151 10.71 7.14 -12.28
CA ILE A 151 9.58 8.03 -12.09
C ILE A 151 8.26 7.24 -12.07
N VAL A 152 7.39 7.59 -11.14
CA VAL A 152 5.99 7.17 -11.12
C VAL A 152 5.14 8.30 -11.69
N LEU A 153 4.52 8.07 -12.83
CA LEU A 153 3.65 9.03 -13.48
C LEU A 153 2.20 8.78 -13.11
N GLU A 154 1.61 9.67 -12.33
CA GLU A 154 0.17 9.65 -12.01
C GLU A 154 -0.62 10.36 -13.12
N THR A 155 -1.18 9.60 -14.04
CA THR A 155 -1.98 10.09 -15.17
C THR A 155 -3.44 10.36 -14.77
N PHE A 156 -4.26 10.84 -15.71
CA PHE A 156 -5.72 10.86 -15.54
C PHE A 156 -6.29 9.43 -15.50
N GLY A 157 -7.53 9.28 -15.01
CA GLY A 157 -8.13 7.98 -14.74
C GLY A 157 -8.18 7.00 -15.93
N ALA A 158 -8.20 7.51 -17.16
CA ALA A 158 -8.14 6.70 -18.39
C ALA A 158 -6.70 6.42 -18.89
N GLY A 159 -5.69 6.83 -18.14
CA GLY A 159 -4.28 6.69 -18.53
C GLY A 159 -3.78 7.76 -19.52
N ASN A 160 -4.58 8.75 -19.82
CA ASN A 160 -4.22 9.86 -20.71
C ASN A 160 -3.56 11.02 -19.94
N ILE A 161 -2.88 11.88 -20.68
CA ILE A 161 -2.16 13.06 -20.18
C ILE A 161 -2.50 14.28 -21.03
N PRO A 162 -2.29 15.52 -20.53
CA PRO A 162 -2.47 16.73 -21.31
C PRO A 162 -1.62 16.75 -22.58
N GLY A 163 -2.12 17.40 -23.65
CA GLY A 163 -1.40 17.55 -24.91
C GLY A 163 -1.13 16.25 -25.67
N GLY A 164 -1.81 15.14 -25.32
CA GLY A 164 -1.59 13.85 -25.96
C GLY A 164 -0.17 13.29 -25.83
N GLY A 165 0.62 13.84 -24.89
CA GLY A 165 2.01 13.40 -24.63
C GLY A 165 3.07 14.02 -25.52
N ASN A 166 2.73 14.97 -26.39
CA ASN A 166 3.67 15.57 -27.32
C ASN A 166 4.88 16.24 -26.65
N GLU A 167 4.70 16.79 -25.44
CA GLU A 167 5.79 17.42 -24.67
C GLU A 167 6.54 16.40 -23.79
N LEU A 168 5.82 15.41 -23.22
CA LEU A 168 6.39 14.46 -22.26
C LEU A 168 7.19 13.34 -22.94
N LEU A 169 6.71 12.83 -24.09
CA LEU A 169 7.37 11.71 -24.77
C LEU A 169 8.83 11.99 -25.17
N PRO A 170 9.21 13.19 -25.68
CA PRO A 170 10.60 13.51 -25.93
C PRO A 170 11.47 13.49 -24.66
N ILE A 171 10.93 13.94 -23.52
CA ILE A 171 11.63 13.95 -22.24
C ILE A 171 11.89 12.51 -21.75
N ILE A 172 10.86 11.67 -21.77
CA ILE A 172 10.99 10.24 -21.38
C ILE A 172 12.01 9.50 -22.27
N LYS A 173 12.14 9.86 -23.55
CA LYS A 173 13.12 9.23 -24.44
C LYS A 173 14.56 9.63 -24.16
N LYS A 174 14.78 10.72 -23.45
CA LYS A 174 16.11 11.17 -23.03
C LYS A 174 16.52 10.59 -21.67
N ALA A 175 15.54 10.25 -20.81
CA ALA A 175 15.75 9.66 -19.49
C ALA A 175 16.06 8.17 -19.57
#